data_66a2c981eabe7bce6f69b0f00a16fb67
#
_entry.id   66a2c981eabe7bce6f69b0f00a16fb67
#
_cell.length_a   1.000
_cell.length_b   1.000
_cell.length_c   1.000
_cell.angle_alpha   90.00
_cell.angle_beta   90.00
_cell.angle_gamma   90.00
#
_symmetry.space_group_name_H-M   'P 1'
#
loop_
_entity.id
_entity.type
_entity.pdbx_description
1 polymer ?
#
loop_
_entity_poly.entity_id
_entity_poly.type
_entity_poly.pdbx_seq_one_letter_code
_entity_poly.pdbx_strand_id
1 'polypeptide(L)'
;NLAIKAAISAGSEIMKIYSSNGKALKVCLKDDSSPLTSADLAANEVILKELSKSGIKICSEESILQDSDKNEFWLVDPLDGTKEFIARNGEFCVCIALVKEARPVLGVIFIPVSKELFYADENGAFKEILGANDEVIAKQNLNEKAKSLNNFIFSSRRGETKRVDLIRDSLNLEQKCIGSAIKFCRLAELGGIYVRF
;
A
#
# COMPACT_ATOMS: atom_id res chain seq x y z
N ASN A 1 4.11 16.66 -4.26
CA ASN A 1 4.59 15.83 -3.16
C ASN A 1 5.53 14.76 -3.70
N LEU A 2 6.74 14.64 -3.08
CA LEU A 2 7.80 13.75 -3.55
C LEU A 2 7.40 12.27 -3.42
N ALA A 3 6.74 11.90 -2.31
CA ALA A 3 6.27 10.53 -2.07
C ALA A 3 5.20 10.08 -3.08
N ILE A 4 4.28 10.97 -3.44
CA ILE A 4 3.27 10.70 -4.47
C ILE A 4 3.94 10.39 -5.80
N LYS A 5 4.90 11.23 -6.22
CA LYS A 5 5.65 11.00 -7.45
C LYS A 5 6.41 9.67 -7.43
N ALA A 6 7.07 9.36 -6.31
CA ALA A 6 7.79 8.10 -6.13
C ALA A 6 6.84 6.89 -6.25
N ALA A 7 5.68 6.94 -5.59
CA ALA A 7 4.70 5.86 -5.61
C ALA A 7 4.11 5.61 -7.02
N ILE A 8 3.76 6.67 -7.75
CA ILE A 8 3.24 6.57 -9.13
C ILE A 8 4.32 6.00 -10.06
N SER A 9 5.56 6.50 -9.98
CA SER A 9 6.66 6.02 -10.80
C SER A 9 6.98 4.54 -10.52
N ALA A 10 6.98 4.12 -9.25
CA ALA A 10 7.15 2.73 -8.85
C ALA A 10 6.02 1.85 -9.38
N GLY A 11 4.77 2.29 -9.24
CA GLY A 11 3.61 1.60 -9.79
C GLY A 11 3.71 1.37 -11.30
N SER A 12 4.28 2.33 -12.04
CA SER A 12 4.51 2.19 -13.47
C SER A 12 5.53 1.08 -13.78
N GLU A 13 6.62 0.96 -13.01
CA GLU A 13 7.59 -0.14 -13.17
C GLU A 13 6.97 -1.50 -12.82
N ILE A 14 6.20 -1.56 -11.72
CA ILE A 14 5.45 -2.77 -11.34
C ILE A 14 4.54 -3.21 -12.48
N MET A 15 3.77 -2.30 -13.07
CA MET A 15 2.81 -2.61 -14.13
C MET A 15 3.47 -3.06 -15.43
N LYS A 16 4.67 -2.61 -15.77
CA LYS A 16 5.43 -3.15 -16.91
C LYS A 16 5.70 -4.65 -16.75
N ILE A 17 6.11 -5.07 -15.55
CA ILE A 17 6.38 -6.48 -15.25
C ILE A 17 5.06 -7.26 -15.14
N TYR A 18 4.06 -6.70 -14.47
CA TYR A 18 2.74 -7.31 -14.35
C TYR A 18 2.10 -7.59 -15.69
N SER A 19 2.17 -6.64 -16.64
CA SER A 19 1.59 -6.76 -17.98
C SER A 19 2.37 -7.67 -18.93
N SER A 20 3.60 -8.06 -18.59
CA SER A 20 4.45 -8.92 -19.44
C SER A 20 4.04 -10.38 -19.51
N ASN A 21 2.90 -10.75 -18.94
CA ASN A 21 2.40 -12.13 -18.84
C ASN A 21 3.42 -13.13 -18.28
N GLY A 22 4.20 -12.69 -17.30
CA GLY A 22 5.21 -13.50 -16.63
C GLY A 22 6.57 -13.57 -17.33
N LYS A 23 6.74 -13.04 -18.53
CA LYS A 23 8.02 -13.10 -19.27
C LYS A 23 9.14 -12.33 -18.57
N ALA A 24 8.83 -11.25 -17.86
CA ALA A 24 9.78 -10.43 -17.10
C ALA A 24 9.80 -10.76 -15.60
N LEU A 25 8.92 -11.65 -15.14
CA LEU A 25 8.78 -11.99 -13.73
C LEU A 25 9.85 -12.98 -13.30
N LYS A 26 10.73 -12.56 -12.41
CA LYS A 26 11.64 -13.43 -11.65
C LYS A 26 11.17 -13.46 -10.21
N VAL A 27 11.08 -14.63 -9.61
CA VAL A 27 10.68 -14.83 -8.22
C VAL A 27 11.82 -15.51 -7.48
N CYS A 28 12.22 -14.92 -6.36
CA CYS A 28 13.15 -15.52 -5.40
C CYS A 28 12.44 -15.61 -4.04
N LEU A 29 13.01 -16.36 -3.11
CA LEU A 29 12.56 -16.35 -1.71
C LEU A 29 13.56 -15.55 -0.88
N LYS A 30 13.05 -14.73 0.04
CA LYS A 30 13.82 -14.06 1.09
C LYS A 30 14.19 -15.08 2.19
N ASP A 31 15.04 -14.72 3.14
CA ASP A 31 15.46 -15.57 4.25
C ASP A 31 14.28 -16.04 5.13
N ASP A 32 13.23 -15.24 5.22
CA ASP A 32 11.98 -15.56 5.91
C ASP A 32 11.00 -16.38 5.06
N SER A 33 11.42 -16.87 3.90
CA SER A 33 10.61 -17.60 2.92
C SER A 33 9.47 -16.79 2.30
N SER A 34 9.44 -15.48 2.45
CA SER A 34 8.54 -14.60 1.70
C SER A 34 9.03 -14.43 0.25
N PRO A 35 8.12 -14.25 -0.73
CA PRO A 35 8.53 -14.06 -2.10
C PRO A 35 9.07 -12.64 -2.33
N LEU A 36 10.15 -12.56 -3.10
CA LEU A 36 10.72 -11.34 -3.67
C LEU A 36 10.64 -11.45 -5.19
N THR A 37 10.15 -10.45 -5.86
CA THR A 37 10.06 -10.45 -7.33
C THR A 37 10.93 -9.36 -7.95
N SER A 38 11.17 -9.48 -9.25
CA SER A 38 11.81 -8.42 -10.04
C SER A 38 11.02 -7.10 -10.00
N ALA A 39 9.72 -7.16 -9.71
CA ALA A 39 8.88 -5.96 -9.58
C ALA A 39 9.15 -5.20 -8.27
N ASP A 40 9.35 -5.92 -7.15
CA ASP A 40 9.75 -5.32 -5.87
C ASP A 40 11.07 -4.53 -6.03
N LEU A 41 12.07 -5.15 -6.66
CA LEU A 41 13.38 -4.54 -6.88
C LEU A 41 13.32 -3.32 -7.80
N ALA A 42 12.60 -3.41 -8.92
CA ALA A 42 12.45 -2.31 -9.86
C ALA A 42 11.70 -1.12 -9.23
N ALA A 43 10.66 -1.40 -8.46
CA ALA A 43 9.92 -0.39 -7.70
C ALA A 43 10.81 0.27 -6.64
N ASN A 44 11.57 -0.53 -5.88
CA ASN A 44 12.48 -0.04 -4.85
C ASN A 44 13.52 0.93 -5.43
N GLU A 45 14.17 0.58 -6.54
CA GLU A 45 15.17 1.42 -7.21
C GLU A 45 14.61 2.81 -7.55
N VAL A 46 13.43 2.85 -8.14
CA VAL A 46 12.76 4.11 -8.52
C VAL A 46 12.40 4.93 -7.29
N ILE A 47 11.86 4.30 -6.23
CA ILE A 47 11.51 4.98 -4.99
C ILE A 47 12.74 5.58 -4.32
N LEU A 48 13.82 4.81 -4.19
CA LEU A 48 15.08 5.29 -3.60
C LEU A 48 15.62 6.50 -4.36
N LYS A 49 15.62 6.45 -5.70
CA LYS A 49 16.06 7.55 -6.55
C LYS A 49 15.21 8.83 -6.36
N GLU A 50 13.89 8.70 -6.25
CA GLU A 50 13.02 9.87 -6.06
C GLU A 50 13.13 10.43 -4.64
N LEU A 51 13.08 9.58 -3.61
CA LEU A 51 13.09 10.02 -2.20
C LEU A 51 14.46 10.53 -1.74
N SER A 52 15.58 10.05 -2.32
CA SER A 52 16.92 10.57 -1.99
C SER A 52 17.07 12.08 -2.20
N LYS A 53 16.26 12.67 -3.07
CA LYS A 53 16.23 14.13 -3.31
C LYS A 53 15.81 14.93 -2.09
N SER A 54 15.19 14.29 -1.09
CA SER A 54 14.81 14.95 0.17
C SER A 54 15.97 15.08 1.16
N GLY A 55 17.05 14.33 0.98
CA GLY A 55 18.12 14.20 1.98
C GLY A 55 17.73 13.43 3.25
N ILE A 56 16.47 12.94 3.32
CA ILE A 56 15.96 12.15 4.46
C ILE A 56 16.32 10.68 4.23
N LYS A 57 16.73 9.99 5.30
CA LYS A 57 17.04 8.55 5.27
C LYS A 57 15.85 7.72 4.80
N ILE A 58 16.12 6.60 4.13
CA ILE A 58 15.08 5.71 3.59
C ILE A 58 15.24 4.33 4.19
N CYS A 59 14.20 3.85 4.88
CA CYS A 59 14.06 2.48 5.34
C CYS A 59 13.09 1.75 4.42
N SER A 60 13.60 0.89 3.56
CA SER A 60 12.79 0.06 2.66
C SER A 60 12.77 -1.38 3.14
N GLU A 61 11.70 -2.11 2.86
CA GLU A 61 11.63 -3.56 3.09
C GLU A 61 12.75 -4.30 2.34
N GLU A 62 13.16 -3.80 1.17
CA GLU A 62 14.20 -4.39 0.34
C GLU A 62 15.62 -3.85 0.63
N SER A 63 15.76 -2.89 1.56
CA SER A 63 17.05 -2.33 1.96
C SER A 63 16.98 -1.79 3.39
N ILE A 64 17.60 -2.52 4.32
CA ILE A 64 17.57 -2.18 5.75
C ILE A 64 18.52 -1.01 6.03
N LEU A 65 18.03 -0.01 6.79
CA LEU A 65 18.87 1.04 7.37
C LEU A 65 19.89 0.44 8.35
N GLN A 66 21.18 0.67 8.11
CA GLN A 66 22.25 0.25 9.01
C GLN A 66 22.55 1.25 10.13
N ASP A 67 21.90 2.43 10.14
CA ASP A 67 22.27 3.53 11.04
C ASP A 67 21.14 3.90 11.99
N SER A 68 21.49 4.22 13.26
CA SER A 68 20.60 4.28 14.41
C SER A 68 19.85 5.62 14.60
N ASP A 69 20.08 6.63 13.76
CA ASP A 69 19.39 7.92 13.89
C ASP A 69 18.00 7.85 13.24
N LYS A 70 16.98 7.57 14.07
CA LYS A 70 15.61 7.23 13.66
C LYS A 70 14.61 8.36 13.87
N ASN A 71 15.05 9.60 14.07
CA ASN A 71 14.13 10.69 14.38
C ASN A 71 13.25 11.07 13.18
N GLU A 72 13.80 10.98 11.94
CA GLU A 72 13.05 11.24 10.72
C GLU A 72 13.55 10.32 9.60
N PHE A 73 12.62 9.57 8.98
CA PHE A 73 12.96 8.67 7.88
C PHE A 73 11.73 8.36 7.01
N TRP A 74 11.99 8.01 5.74
CA TRP A 74 11.01 7.38 4.88
C TRP A 74 10.90 5.90 5.21
N LEU A 75 9.68 5.40 5.41
CA LEU A 75 9.38 3.98 5.53
C LEU A 75 8.68 3.53 4.25
N VAL A 76 9.23 2.51 3.59
CA VAL A 76 8.83 2.10 2.25
C VAL A 76 8.59 0.59 2.19
N ASP A 77 7.44 0.21 1.64
CA ASP A 77 7.18 -1.11 1.08
C ASP A 77 6.94 -0.93 -0.42
N PRO A 78 7.90 -1.33 -1.27
CA PRO A 78 7.83 -1.08 -2.71
C PRO A 78 6.70 -1.82 -3.41
N LEU A 79 6.32 -3.02 -2.91
CA LEU A 79 5.25 -3.84 -3.43
C LEU A 79 4.59 -4.65 -2.33
N ASP A 80 3.70 -4.02 -1.54
CA ASP A 80 2.86 -4.73 -0.58
C ASP A 80 1.82 -5.60 -1.30
N GLY A 81 1.82 -6.88 -0.96
CA GLY A 81 0.98 -7.87 -1.61
C GLY A 81 1.71 -8.67 -2.69
N THR A 82 2.98 -9.00 -2.52
CA THR A 82 3.78 -9.79 -3.48
C THR A 82 3.11 -11.14 -3.83
N LYS A 83 2.47 -11.79 -2.85
CA LYS A 83 1.72 -13.04 -3.08
C LYS A 83 0.50 -12.83 -3.99
N GLU A 84 -0.19 -11.72 -3.84
CA GLU A 84 -1.33 -11.31 -4.66
C GLU A 84 -0.88 -10.88 -6.07
N PHE A 85 0.27 -10.23 -6.16
CA PHE A 85 0.93 -9.91 -7.43
C PHE A 85 1.25 -11.18 -8.23
N ILE A 86 1.87 -12.17 -7.59
CA ILE A 86 2.18 -13.48 -8.22
C ILE A 86 0.88 -14.21 -8.59
N ALA A 87 -0.13 -14.19 -7.74
CA ALA A 87 -1.44 -14.79 -8.00
C ALA A 87 -2.28 -14.03 -9.04
N ARG A 88 -1.81 -12.86 -9.51
CA ARG A 88 -2.41 -12.03 -10.55
C ARG A 88 -3.85 -11.58 -10.25
N ASN A 89 -4.18 -11.38 -8.98
CA ASN A 89 -5.52 -10.93 -8.57
C ASN A 89 -5.66 -9.40 -8.47
N GLY A 90 -4.57 -8.64 -8.68
CA GLY A 90 -4.58 -7.18 -8.70
C GLY A 90 -4.55 -6.50 -7.32
N GLU A 91 -4.48 -7.26 -6.23
CA GLU A 91 -4.53 -6.72 -4.87
C GLU A 91 -3.14 -6.42 -4.30
N PHE A 92 -2.40 -5.56 -4.96
CA PHE A 92 -1.09 -5.10 -4.53
C PHE A 92 -0.98 -3.57 -4.66
N CYS A 93 -0.09 -2.97 -3.87
CA CYS A 93 0.08 -1.53 -3.84
C CYS A 93 1.52 -1.13 -3.47
N VAL A 94 1.86 0.14 -3.68
CA VAL A 94 3.08 0.78 -3.19
C VAL A 94 2.74 1.54 -1.92
N CYS A 95 3.51 1.35 -0.85
CA CYS A 95 3.32 2.06 0.41
C CYS A 95 4.55 2.90 0.75
N ILE A 96 4.35 4.19 1.01
CA ILE A 96 5.40 5.14 1.43
C ILE A 96 4.89 5.97 2.59
N ALA A 97 5.65 6.06 3.67
CA ALA A 97 5.35 6.93 4.80
C ALA A 97 6.56 7.77 5.20
N LEU A 98 6.34 9.02 5.62
CA LEU A 98 7.32 9.80 6.35
C LEU A 98 7.05 9.63 7.83
N VAL A 99 8.05 9.15 8.56
CA VAL A 99 7.99 8.97 10.01
C VAL A 99 8.85 10.03 10.66
N LYS A 100 8.29 10.76 11.64
CA LYS A 100 8.98 11.71 12.51
C LYS A 100 8.67 11.39 13.96
N GLU A 101 9.69 11.34 14.82
CA GLU A 101 9.52 11.08 16.26
C GLU A 101 8.62 9.86 16.53
N ALA A 102 8.90 8.75 15.81
CA ALA A 102 8.16 7.50 15.86
C ALA A 102 6.67 7.58 15.45
N ARG A 103 6.25 8.64 14.77
CA ARG A 103 4.89 8.82 14.26
C ARG A 103 4.87 9.02 12.75
N PRO A 104 3.98 8.36 12.01
CA PRO A 104 3.77 8.68 10.61
C PRO A 104 3.10 10.07 10.50
N VAL A 105 3.75 10.99 9.78
CA VAL A 105 3.25 12.35 9.54
C VAL A 105 2.78 12.56 8.10
N LEU A 106 3.14 11.65 7.21
CA LEU A 106 2.65 11.55 5.83
C LEU A 106 2.59 10.09 5.44
N GLY A 107 1.52 9.70 4.76
CA GLY A 107 1.35 8.36 4.18
C GLY A 107 0.83 8.44 2.76
N VAL A 108 1.33 7.57 1.89
CA VAL A 108 0.90 7.40 0.50
C VAL A 108 0.74 5.92 0.22
N ILE A 109 -0.41 5.54 -0.34
CA ILE A 109 -0.66 4.21 -0.89
C ILE A 109 -1.15 4.38 -2.33
N PHE A 110 -0.43 3.79 -3.28
CA PHE A 110 -0.82 3.79 -4.69
C PHE A 110 -1.17 2.37 -5.14
N ILE A 111 -2.35 2.19 -5.70
CA ILE A 111 -2.86 0.92 -6.24
C ILE A 111 -2.75 1.01 -7.77
N PRO A 112 -1.70 0.46 -8.39
CA PRO A 112 -1.39 0.73 -9.79
C PRO A 112 -2.40 0.10 -10.77
N VAL A 113 -3.05 -1.00 -10.38
CA VAL A 113 -4.04 -1.68 -11.25
C VAL A 113 -5.28 -0.82 -11.47
N SER A 114 -5.79 -0.18 -10.42
CA SER A 114 -6.97 0.69 -10.49
C SER A 114 -6.63 2.17 -10.62
N LYS A 115 -5.34 2.52 -10.59
CA LYS A 115 -4.85 3.91 -10.59
C LYS A 115 -5.45 4.77 -9.48
N GLU A 116 -5.69 4.16 -8.32
CA GLU A 116 -6.16 4.83 -7.12
C GLU A 116 -4.98 5.24 -6.24
N LEU A 117 -4.93 6.50 -5.88
CA LEU A 117 -3.94 7.09 -4.99
C LEU A 117 -4.62 7.52 -3.69
N PHE A 118 -4.18 6.97 -2.57
CA PHE A 118 -4.59 7.38 -1.24
C PHE A 118 -3.42 8.07 -0.56
N TYR A 119 -3.67 9.20 0.08
CA TYR A 119 -2.64 9.88 0.87
C TYR A 119 -3.24 10.65 2.04
N ALA A 120 -2.44 10.81 3.06
CA ALA A 120 -2.79 11.58 4.24
C ALA A 120 -1.57 12.35 4.75
N ASP A 121 -1.81 13.56 5.22
CA ASP A 121 -0.85 14.43 5.88
C ASP A 121 -1.57 15.31 6.93
N GLU A 122 -0.95 16.37 7.40
CA GLU A 122 -1.53 17.32 8.36
C GLU A 122 -2.84 18.00 7.87
N ASN A 123 -3.05 18.04 6.55
CA ASN A 123 -4.24 18.64 5.94
C ASN A 123 -5.41 17.64 5.83
N GLY A 124 -5.17 16.37 6.13
CA GLY A 124 -6.19 15.33 6.13
C GLY A 124 -5.89 14.16 5.21
N ALA A 125 -6.93 13.35 4.97
CA ALA A 125 -6.87 12.15 4.14
C ALA A 125 -7.65 12.32 2.84
N PHE A 126 -7.06 11.89 1.73
CA PHE A 126 -7.59 12.07 0.40
C PHE A 126 -7.46 10.80 -0.43
N LYS A 127 -8.39 10.63 -1.37
CA LYS A 127 -8.32 9.67 -2.46
C LYS A 127 -8.32 10.42 -3.78
N GLU A 128 -7.43 10.04 -4.69
CA GLU A 128 -7.43 10.51 -6.08
C GLU A 128 -7.51 9.31 -7.02
N ILE A 129 -8.17 9.50 -8.16
CA ILE A 129 -8.17 8.56 -9.28
C ILE A 129 -7.36 9.21 -10.39
N LEU A 130 -6.40 8.47 -10.92
CA LEU A 130 -5.52 8.95 -11.97
C LEU A 130 -5.96 8.45 -13.34
N GLY A 131 -5.82 9.28 -14.34
CA GLY A 131 -6.03 8.96 -15.74
C GLY A 131 -4.86 8.20 -16.37
N ALA A 132 -4.92 8.06 -17.69
CA ALA A 132 -3.92 7.28 -18.44
C ALA A 132 -2.50 7.87 -18.34
N ASN A 133 -2.38 9.18 -18.30
CA ASN A 133 -1.11 9.91 -18.22
C ASN A 133 -0.81 10.38 -16.78
N ASP A 134 -1.39 9.72 -15.77
CA ASP A 134 -1.25 10.01 -14.35
C ASP A 134 -1.80 11.40 -13.93
N GLU A 135 -2.64 12.02 -14.76
CA GLU A 135 -3.41 13.21 -14.41
C GLU A 135 -4.55 12.87 -13.41
N VAL A 136 -4.84 13.77 -12.49
CA VAL A 136 -5.93 13.58 -11.53
C VAL A 136 -7.27 13.80 -12.23
N ILE A 137 -8.09 12.76 -12.36
CA ILE A 137 -9.43 12.81 -12.95
C ILE A 137 -10.57 12.90 -11.91
N ALA A 138 -10.28 12.47 -10.68
CA ALA A 138 -11.22 12.61 -9.57
C ALA A 138 -10.47 12.75 -8.25
N LYS A 139 -11.02 13.54 -7.31
CA LYS A 139 -10.49 13.72 -5.96
C LYS A 139 -11.61 13.69 -4.94
N GLN A 140 -11.39 12.99 -3.84
CA GLN A 140 -12.31 12.84 -2.72
C GLN A 140 -11.59 13.14 -1.41
N ASN A 141 -12.23 13.94 -0.54
CA ASN A 141 -11.82 14.11 0.85
C ASN A 141 -12.40 12.96 1.69
N LEU A 142 -11.56 12.21 2.41
CA LEU A 142 -11.97 11.06 3.21
C LEU A 142 -12.31 11.45 4.66
N ASN A 143 -11.89 12.62 5.14
CA ASN A 143 -12.17 13.08 6.51
C ASN A 143 -13.67 13.22 6.80
N GLU A 144 -14.47 13.55 5.79
CA GLU A 144 -15.90 13.73 5.94
C GLU A 144 -16.68 12.42 6.07
N LYS A 145 -16.14 11.32 5.51
CA LYS A 145 -16.79 10.00 5.48
C LYS A 145 -16.54 9.15 6.73
N ALA A 146 -15.48 9.43 7.49
CA ALA A 146 -15.11 8.63 8.67
C ALA A 146 -16.15 8.62 9.81
N LYS A 147 -17.28 9.31 9.65
CA LYS A 147 -18.34 9.45 10.68
C LYS A 147 -19.42 8.38 10.64
N SER A 148 -19.51 7.55 9.62
CA SER A 148 -20.48 6.45 9.56
C SER A 148 -19.80 5.11 9.77
N LEU A 149 -20.14 4.42 10.87
CA LEU A 149 -19.86 3.01 11.02
C LEU A 149 -20.76 2.25 10.03
N ASN A 150 -20.20 1.93 8.87
CA ASN A 150 -20.87 1.03 7.94
C ASN A 150 -20.71 -0.42 8.41
N ASN A 151 -21.64 -1.28 8.05
CA ASN A 151 -21.71 -2.67 8.51
C ASN A 151 -20.69 -3.56 7.78
N PHE A 152 -19.43 -3.10 7.65
CA PHE A 152 -18.36 -3.88 7.02
C PHE A 152 -17.35 -4.39 8.04
N ILE A 153 -16.92 -5.65 7.84
CA ILE A 153 -15.74 -6.22 8.47
C ILE A 153 -14.70 -6.53 7.40
N PHE A 154 -13.54 -5.89 7.53
CA PHE A 154 -12.40 -6.14 6.65
C PHE A 154 -11.49 -7.20 7.28
N SER A 155 -11.06 -8.15 6.47
CA SER A 155 -10.10 -9.18 6.88
C SER A 155 -9.03 -9.38 5.81
N SER A 156 -7.90 -9.94 6.22
CA SER A 156 -6.84 -10.31 5.28
C SER A 156 -7.28 -11.53 4.46
N ARG A 157 -6.93 -11.56 3.17
CA ARG A 157 -7.20 -12.70 2.28
C ARG A 157 -6.56 -14.00 2.80
N ARG A 158 -5.44 -13.88 3.49
CA ARG A 158 -4.70 -14.99 4.11
C ARG A 158 -4.67 -14.80 5.61
N GLY A 159 -5.48 -15.53 6.35
CA GLY A 159 -5.57 -15.44 7.80
C GLY A 159 -6.61 -16.39 8.37
N GLU A 160 -6.72 -16.41 9.70
CA GLU A 160 -7.74 -17.21 10.38
C GLU A 160 -9.13 -16.65 10.09
N THR A 161 -10.01 -17.49 9.58
CA THR A 161 -11.39 -17.10 9.22
C THR A 161 -12.38 -17.33 10.33
N LYS A 162 -12.24 -18.41 11.14
CA LYS A 162 -13.24 -18.82 12.15
C LYS A 162 -13.59 -17.71 13.14
N ARG A 163 -12.60 -17.02 13.71
CA ARG A 163 -12.86 -15.91 14.64
C ARG A 163 -13.44 -14.69 13.95
N VAL A 164 -13.00 -14.43 12.70
CA VAL A 164 -13.59 -13.36 11.88
C VAL A 164 -15.05 -13.66 11.59
N ASP A 165 -15.39 -14.90 11.24
CA ASP A 165 -16.76 -15.34 10.97
C ASP A 165 -17.66 -15.17 12.20
N LEU A 166 -17.17 -15.52 13.38
CA LEU A 166 -17.91 -15.32 14.64
C LEU A 166 -18.25 -13.84 14.90
N ILE A 167 -17.28 -12.94 14.66
CA ILE A 167 -17.50 -11.49 14.84
C ILE A 167 -18.47 -10.99 13.78
N ARG A 168 -18.27 -11.36 12.50
CA ARG A 168 -19.14 -11.01 11.39
C ARG A 168 -20.60 -11.36 11.70
N ASP A 169 -20.83 -12.61 12.12
CA ASP A 169 -22.17 -13.15 12.35
C ASP A 169 -22.82 -12.53 13.60
N SER A 170 -22.04 -12.34 14.68
CA SER A 170 -22.55 -11.72 15.90
C SER A 170 -22.95 -10.25 15.75
N LEU A 171 -22.28 -9.52 14.85
CA LEU A 171 -22.53 -8.11 14.59
C LEU A 171 -23.32 -7.87 13.30
N ASN A 172 -23.73 -8.92 12.59
CA ASN A 172 -24.42 -8.86 11.30
C ASN A 172 -23.70 -7.96 10.27
N LEU A 173 -22.40 -8.23 10.06
CA LEU A 173 -21.53 -7.45 9.19
C LEU A 173 -21.36 -8.10 7.81
N GLU A 174 -21.17 -7.28 6.78
CA GLU A 174 -20.73 -7.74 5.46
C GLU A 174 -19.21 -7.89 5.43
N GLN A 175 -18.70 -9.08 5.13
CA GLN A 175 -17.26 -9.32 5.08
C GLN A 175 -16.66 -8.92 3.73
N LYS A 176 -15.55 -8.16 3.81
CA LYS A 176 -14.69 -7.82 2.68
C LYS A 176 -13.28 -8.38 2.90
N CYS A 177 -12.96 -9.42 2.14
CA CYS A 177 -11.67 -10.11 2.18
C CYS A 177 -10.74 -9.49 1.14
N ILE A 178 -9.75 -8.70 1.56
CA ILE A 178 -8.88 -7.93 0.65
C ILE A 178 -7.41 -8.16 1.03
N GLY A 179 -6.56 -8.39 0.03
CA GLY A 179 -5.11 -8.49 0.17
C GLY A 179 -4.45 -7.13 0.46
N SER A 180 -3.17 -7.14 0.76
CA SER A 180 -2.30 -5.97 0.93
C SER A 180 -2.84 -4.87 1.86
N ALA A 181 -2.22 -3.69 1.85
CA ALA A 181 -2.70 -2.50 2.55
C ALA A 181 -3.96 -1.89 1.91
N ILE A 182 -4.40 -2.38 0.75
CA ILE A 182 -5.64 -1.94 0.09
C ILE A 182 -6.84 -2.05 1.03
N LYS A 183 -6.88 -3.05 1.91
CA LYS A 183 -7.96 -3.18 2.91
C LYS A 183 -8.08 -1.95 3.82
N PHE A 184 -6.97 -1.29 4.17
CA PHE A 184 -6.98 -0.07 4.98
C PHE A 184 -7.47 1.14 4.17
N CYS A 185 -7.15 1.19 2.88
CA CYS A 185 -7.70 2.19 1.96
C CYS A 185 -9.23 2.07 1.88
N ARG A 186 -9.72 0.84 1.72
CA ARG A 186 -11.17 0.57 1.68
C ARG A 186 -11.85 0.84 3.02
N LEU A 187 -11.19 0.55 4.14
CA LEU A 187 -11.68 0.90 5.47
C LEU A 187 -11.82 2.42 5.64
N ALA A 188 -10.81 3.19 5.20
CA ALA A 188 -10.86 4.66 5.23
C ALA A 188 -11.96 5.23 4.32
N GLU A 189 -12.23 4.60 3.17
CA GLU A 189 -13.22 5.05 2.19
C GLU A 189 -14.66 4.67 2.59
N LEU A 190 -14.86 3.46 3.10
CA LEU A 190 -16.17 2.87 3.32
C LEU A 190 -16.61 2.86 4.79
N GLY A 191 -15.69 3.04 5.72
CA GLY A 191 -15.92 2.79 7.14
C GLY A 191 -16.00 1.29 7.46
N GLY A 192 -16.22 0.96 8.73
CA GLY A 192 -16.32 -0.43 9.21
C GLY A 192 -15.25 -0.77 10.24
N ILE A 193 -14.97 -2.05 10.39
CA ILE A 193 -13.93 -2.56 11.30
C ILE A 193 -12.93 -3.46 10.57
N TYR A 194 -11.70 -3.46 11.04
CA TYR A 194 -10.69 -4.42 10.59
C TYR A 194 -10.29 -5.34 11.74
N VAL A 195 -10.22 -6.63 11.47
CA VAL A 195 -9.76 -7.64 12.43
C VAL A 195 -8.71 -8.57 11.80
N ARG A 196 -7.73 -8.94 12.63
CA ARG A 196 -6.69 -9.90 12.29
C ARG A 196 -6.34 -10.71 13.56
N PHE A 197 -6.20 -12.02 13.41
CA PHE A 197 -5.76 -12.96 14.45
C PHE A 197 -4.50 -13.67 13.97
#